data_08794aeeb9381fc5e2092653cdc74ac6
#
_entry.id   08794aeeb9381fc5e2092653cdc74ac6
#
_cell.length_a   1.000
_cell.length_b   1.000
_cell.length_c   1.000
_cell.angle_alpha   90.00
_cell.angle_beta   90.00
_cell.angle_gamma   90.00
#
_symmetry.space_group_name_H-M   'P 1'
#
loop_
_entity.id
_entity.type
_entity.pdbx_description
1 polymer ?
#
loop_
_entity_poly.entity_id
_entity_poly.type
_entity_poly.pdbx_seq_one_letter_code
_entity_poly.pdbx_strand_id
1 'polypeptide(L)'
;MQDLAAALSARKHENLYRSRQALEGPQAVVVRVDGRDYLSFCSNDYLGLASHPQVTAALKEGADRFGVGSGAAHLISGHSYAHEALEEELAAFTGRPRALLFSTGYMANLGVVAALTGRGDTVVEDRLNHASLLDAARL
;
A
#
# COMPACT_ATOMS: atom_id res chain seq x y z
N MET A 1 26.66 11.56 -11.40
CA MET A 1 26.13 10.50 -10.51
C MET A 1 26.20 11.02 -9.09
N GLN A 2 25.12 10.90 -8.31
CA GLN A 2 25.09 11.42 -6.93
C GLN A 2 25.99 10.57 -6.03
N ASP A 3 26.79 11.20 -5.17
CA ASP A 3 27.57 10.51 -4.14
C ASP A 3 26.63 10.11 -2.99
N LEU A 4 26.24 8.84 -3.00
CA LEU A 4 25.31 8.30 -2.01
C LEU A 4 25.92 8.24 -0.60
N ALA A 5 27.22 8.04 -0.47
CA ALA A 5 27.88 7.99 0.83
C ALA A 5 27.85 9.35 1.53
N ALA A 6 28.19 10.41 0.77
CA ALA A 6 28.12 11.76 1.27
C ALA A 6 26.67 12.18 1.63
N ALA A 7 25.69 11.82 0.78
CA ALA A 7 24.27 12.10 1.03
C ALA A 7 23.74 11.39 2.29
N LEU A 8 24.13 10.13 2.53
CA LEU A 8 23.77 9.38 3.73
C LEU A 8 24.44 9.96 4.99
N SER A 9 25.70 10.39 4.89
CA SER A 9 26.41 11.04 5.98
C SER A 9 25.72 12.35 6.39
N ALA A 10 25.35 13.18 5.42
CA ALA A 10 24.60 14.41 5.67
C ALA A 10 23.28 14.14 6.41
N ARG A 11 22.50 13.14 5.96
CA ARG A 11 21.24 12.75 6.63
C ARG A 11 21.45 12.27 8.08
N LYS A 12 22.58 11.59 8.37
CA LYS A 12 22.91 11.19 9.74
C LYS A 12 23.21 12.41 10.61
N HIS A 13 23.97 13.37 10.09
CA HIS A 13 24.29 14.62 10.78
C HIS A 13 23.05 15.45 11.10
N GLU A 14 22.07 15.45 10.19
CA GLU A 14 20.80 16.18 10.34
C GLU A 14 19.75 15.40 11.16
N ASN A 15 20.07 14.24 11.72
CA ASN A 15 19.15 13.34 12.42
C ASN A 15 17.95 12.89 11.55
N LEU A 16 18.11 12.87 10.24
CA LEU A 16 17.10 12.44 9.26
C LEU A 16 17.31 10.99 8.78
N TYR A 17 18.35 10.33 9.27
CA TYR A 17 18.60 8.92 8.94
C TYR A 17 17.60 8.04 9.68
N ARG A 18 16.92 7.18 8.92
CA ARG A 18 15.94 6.23 9.47
C ARG A 18 16.45 4.82 9.31
N SER A 19 16.41 4.05 10.41
CA SER A 19 16.66 2.61 10.41
C SER A 19 15.33 1.86 10.52
N ARG A 20 15.25 0.71 9.85
CA ARG A 20 14.12 -0.20 9.99
C ARG A 20 14.34 -1.07 11.22
N GLN A 21 13.27 -1.30 11.98
CA GLN A 21 13.23 -2.26 13.06
C GLN A 21 12.41 -3.47 12.61
N ALA A 22 12.89 -4.68 12.93
CA ALA A 22 12.19 -5.92 12.62
C ALA A 22 11.26 -6.29 13.78
N LEU A 23 9.98 -6.51 13.47
CA LEU A 23 9.05 -7.09 14.44
C LEU A 23 9.21 -8.60 14.46
N GLU A 24 9.23 -9.19 15.65
CA GLU A 24 9.42 -10.63 15.87
C GLU A 24 8.11 -11.43 15.89
N GLY A 25 7.00 -10.81 15.53
CA GLY A 25 5.67 -11.44 15.54
C GLY A 25 4.66 -10.71 14.67
N PRO A 26 3.39 -11.12 14.73
CA PRO A 26 2.31 -10.48 14.00
C PRO A 26 2.06 -9.05 14.50
N GLN A 27 1.35 -8.27 13.72
CA GLN A 27 0.84 -6.97 14.15
C GLN A 27 -0.12 -7.15 15.32
N ALA A 28 0.10 -6.40 16.40
CA ALA A 28 -0.71 -6.41 17.60
C ALA A 28 -0.56 -5.11 18.39
N VAL A 29 -1.36 -4.95 19.45
CA VAL A 29 -1.21 -3.82 20.39
C VAL A 29 0.15 -3.85 21.09
N VAL A 30 0.64 -5.04 21.42
CA VAL A 30 2.00 -5.26 21.93
C VAL A 30 2.82 -5.92 20.83
N VAL A 31 3.94 -5.33 20.47
CA VAL A 31 4.88 -5.84 19.46
C VAL A 31 6.23 -6.09 20.08
N ARG A 32 6.95 -7.10 19.58
CA ARG A 32 8.27 -7.46 20.06
C ARG A 32 9.35 -7.03 19.06
N VAL A 33 10.36 -6.32 19.59
CA VAL A 33 11.53 -5.84 18.85
C VAL A 33 12.77 -6.06 19.70
N ASP A 34 13.80 -6.69 19.14
CA ASP A 34 15.06 -6.99 19.81
C ASP A 34 14.84 -7.66 21.20
N GLY A 35 13.93 -8.65 21.24
CA GLY A 35 13.59 -9.41 22.43
C GLY A 35 12.81 -8.63 23.52
N ARG A 36 12.37 -7.40 23.24
CA ARG A 36 11.60 -6.56 24.17
C ARG A 36 10.21 -6.28 23.66
N ASP A 37 9.27 -6.21 24.59
CA ASP A 37 7.85 -5.90 24.28
C ASP A 37 7.60 -4.39 24.38
N TYR A 38 6.88 -3.85 23.38
CA TYR A 38 6.52 -2.44 23.29
C TYR A 38 5.04 -2.30 22.98
N LEU A 39 4.37 -1.27 23.54
CA LEU A 39 3.07 -0.84 23.09
C LEU A 39 3.20 -0.09 21.77
N SER A 40 2.48 -0.55 20.75
CA SER A 40 2.51 0.03 19.40
C SER A 40 1.48 1.13 19.26
N PHE A 41 1.94 2.36 19.05
CA PHE A 41 1.11 3.52 18.68
C PHE A 41 1.30 3.95 17.23
N CYS A 42 2.05 3.18 16.44
CA CYS A 42 2.44 3.52 15.07
C CYS A 42 1.69 2.72 14.00
N SER A 43 0.77 1.84 14.42
CA SER A 43 0.03 0.97 13.50
C SER A 43 -1.12 1.70 12.83
N ASN A 44 -1.35 1.43 11.55
CA ASN A 44 -2.57 1.80 10.82
C ASN A 44 -3.64 0.71 10.85
N ASP A 45 -3.39 -0.39 11.57
CA ASP A 45 -4.32 -1.52 11.73
C ASP A 45 -5.39 -1.20 12.81
N TYR A 46 -6.17 -0.16 12.56
CA TYR A 46 -7.16 0.35 13.52
C TYR A 46 -8.24 -0.66 13.88
N LEU A 47 -8.54 -1.61 13.01
CA LEU A 47 -9.54 -2.65 13.21
C LEU A 47 -8.96 -3.97 13.71
N GLY A 48 -7.63 -4.08 13.84
CA GLY A 48 -6.94 -5.30 14.26
C GLY A 48 -7.10 -6.47 13.28
N LEU A 49 -7.22 -6.17 11.97
CA LEU A 49 -7.46 -7.17 10.94
C LEU A 49 -6.18 -7.79 10.39
N ALA A 50 -5.03 -7.14 10.55
CA ALA A 50 -3.76 -7.60 9.97
C ALA A 50 -3.33 -9.01 10.44
N SER A 51 -3.74 -9.40 11.65
CA SER A 51 -3.48 -10.75 12.22
C SER A 51 -4.76 -11.49 12.62
N HIS A 52 -5.92 -11.04 12.14
CA HIS A 52 -7.20 -11.63 12.50
C HIS A 52 -7.30 -13.08 11.99
N PRO A 53 -7.71 -14.07 12.86
CA PRO A 53 -7.71 -15.47 12.46
C PRO A 53 -8.57 -15.79 11.24
N GLN A 54 -9.74 -15.17 11.11
CA GLN A 54 -10.62 -15.37 9.95
C GLN A 54 -10.01 -14.82 8.65
N VAL A 55 -9.33 -13.67 8.70
CA VAL A 55 -8.63 -13.09 7.53
C VAL A 55 -7.46 -13.99 7.13
N THR A 56 -6.72 -14.51 8.12
CA THR A 56 -5.63 -15.46 7.89
C THR A 56 -6.15 -16.78 7.28
N ALA A 57 -7.28 -17.28 7.76
CA ALA A 57 -7.90 -18.49 7.21
C ALA A 57 -8.36 -18.28 5.76
N ALA A 58 -9.03 -17.17 5.46
CA ALA A 58 -9.45 -16.80 4.12
C ALA A 58 -8.27 -16.64 3.14
N LEU A 59 -7.14 -16.09 3.61
CA LEU A 59 -5.92 -15.99 2.81
C LEU A 59 -5.37 -17.37 2.44
N LYS A 60 -5.36 -18.32 3.40
CA LYS A 60 -4.91 -19.70 3.15
C LYS A 60 -5.81 -20.40 2.15
N GLU A 61 -7.13 -20.33 2.33
CA GLU A 61 -8.11 -20.87 1.40
C GLU A 61 -7.97 -20.26 0.00
N GLY A 62 -7.79 -18.93 -0.09
CA GLY A 62 -7.55 -18.26 -1.35
C GLY A 62 -6.28 -18.71 -2.03
N ALA A 63 -5.18 -18.92 -1.29
CA ALA A 63 -3.93 -19.44 -1.82
C ALA A 63 -4.07 -20.89 -2.35
N ASP A 64 -4.79 -21.75 -1.63
CA ASP A 64 -5.06 -23.13 -2.06
C ASP A 64 -5.92 -23.17 -3.33
N ARG A 65 -6.88 -22.28 -3.47
CA ARG A 65 -7.82 -22.23 -4.58
C ARG A 65 -7.29 -21.54 -5.83
N PHE A 66 -6.58 -20.42 -5.67
CA PHE A 66 -6.18 -19.54 -6.78
C PHE A 66 -4.66 -19.46 -6.98
N GLY A 67 -3.87 -20.07 -6.08
CA GLY A 67 -2.42 -19.87 -6.05
C GLY A 67 -2.03 -18.52 -5.42
N VAL A 68 -0.73 -18.19 -5.53
CA VAL A 68 -0.15 -17.01 -4.86
C VAL A 68 0.27 -15.90 -5.81
N GLY A 69 -0.08 -16.00 -7.08
CA GLY A 69 0.28 -14.99 -8.08
C GLY A 69 -0.61 -15.04 -9.31
N SER A 70 -0.75 -13.88 -9.94
CA SER A 70 -1.64 -13.72 -11.11
C SER A 70 -1.07 -14.27 -12.42
N GLY A 71 0.25 -14.51 -12.51
CA GLY A 71 0.92 -15.09 -13.69
C GLY A 71 1.05 -14.13 -14.88
N ALA A 72 0.24 -13.08 -14.97
CA ALA A 72 0.26 -12.10 -16.05
C ALA A 72 -0.35 -10.75 -15.60
N ALA A 73 -0.32 -9.75 -16.49
CA ALA A 73 -1.07 -8.51 -16.29
C ALA A 73 -2.59 -8.75 -16.36
N HIS A 74 -3.39 -7.91 -15.69
CA HIS A 74 -4.86 -8.03 -15.62
C HIS A 74 -5.51 -8.11 -17.00
N LEU A 75 -5.09 -7.28 -17.95
CA LEU A 75 -5.66 -7.25 -19.31
C LEU A 75 -5.31 -8.46 -20.18
N ILE A 76 -4.40 -9.32 -19.73
CA ILE A 76 -4.04 -10.56 -20.47
C ILE A 76 -4.77 -11.74 -19.84
N SER A 77 -4.24 -12.30 -18.77
CA SER A 77 -4.79 -13.46 -18.06
C SER A 77 -4.57 -13.41 -16.55
N GLY A 78 -4.14 -12.26 -16.02
CA GLY A 78 -3.84 -12.09 -14.61
C GLY A 78 -5.02 -11.61 -13.75
N HIS A 79 -6.20 -11.38 -14.35
CA HIS A 79 -7.42 -11.01 -13.63
C HIS A 79 -8.23 -12.27 -13.31
N SER A 80 -8.21 -12.68 -12.05
CA SER A 80 -8.92 -13.89 -11.60
C SER A 80 -10.32 -13.55 -11.07
N TYR A 81 -11.14 -14.60 -10.88
CA TYR A 81 -12.44 -14.47 -10.22
C TYR A 81 -12.36 -13.79 -8.85
N ALA A 82 -11.27 -14.00 -8.10
CA ALA A 82 -11.10 -13.34 -6.79
C ALA A 82 -10.96 -11.81 -6.91
N HIS A 83 -10.32 -11.32 -7.98
CA HIS A 83 -10.25 -9.87 -8.25
C HIS A 83 -11.63 -9.32 -8.62
N GLU A 84 -12.33 -9.99 -9.55
CA GLU A 84 -13.68 -9.58 -10.00
C GLU A 84 -14.65 -9.51 -8.82
N ALA A 85 -14.74 -10.58 -8.00
CA ALA A 85 -15.62 -10.63 -6.85
C ALA A 85 -15.32 -9.53 -5.83
N LEU A 86 -14.04 -9.22 -5.57
CA LEU A 86 -13.66 -8.14 -4.67
C LEU A 86 -14.04 -6.76 -5.23
N GLU A 87 -13.86 -6.52 -6.53
CA GLU A 87 -14.28 -5.28 -7.18
C GLU A 87 -15.79 -5.08 -7.12
N GLU A 88 -16.58 -6.13 -7.34
CA GLU A 88 -18.04 -6.11 -7.20
C GLU A 88 -18.47 -5.81 -5.76
N GLU A 89 -17.90 -6.48 -4.77
CA GLU A 89 -18.20 -6.25 -3.36
C GLU A 89 -17.82 -4.84 -2.91
N LEU A 90 -16.67 -4.33 -3.32
CA LEU A 90 -16.24 -2.96 -3.00
C LEU A 90 -17.12 -1.91 -3.68
N ALA A 91 -17.53 -2.13 -4.92
CA ALA A 91 -18.48 -1.26 -5.62
C ALA A 91 -19.82 -1.20 -4.88
N ALA A 92 -20.36 -2.35 -4.50
CA ALA A 92 -21.59 -2.44 -3.72
C ALA A 92 -21.47 -1.78 -2.34
N PHE A 93 -20.38 -2.06 -1.61
CA PHE A 93 -20.13 -1.48 -0.29
C PHE A 93 -20.03 0.05 -0.31
N THR A 94 -19.41 0.61 -1.34
CA THR A 94 -19.25 2.07 -1.49
C THR A 94 -20.41 2.75 -2.21
N GLY A 95 -21.40 2.00 -2.69
CA GLY A 95 -22.51 2.52 -3.48
C GLY A 95 -22.07 3.11 -4.83
N ARG A 96 -21.00 2.59 -5.42
CA ARG A 96 -20.46 3.01 -6.71
C ARG A 96 -20.78 2.00 -7.80
N PRO A 97 -20.89 2.41 -9.07
CA PRO A 97 -21.17 1.49 -10.16
C PRO A 97 -20.06 0.51 -10.47
N ARG A 98 -18.82 0.85 -10.13
CA ARG A 98 -17.62 0.02 -10.33
C ARG A 98 -16.54 0.34 -9.30
N ALA A 99 -15.65 -0.61 -9.07
CA ALA A 99 -14.37 -0.44 -8.35
C ALA A 99 -13.24 -0.93 -9.23
N LEU A 100 -12.03 -0.47 -8.98
CA LEU A 100 -10.81 -0.89 -9.66
C LEU A 100 -9.73 -1.11 -8.61
N LEU A 101 -9.12 -2.29 -8.61
CA LEU A 101 -8.08 -2.67 -7.67
C LEU A 101 -6.69 -2.26 -8.17
N PHE A 102 -5.87 -1.81 -7.26
CA PHE A 102 -4.45 -1.54 -7.47
C PHE A 102 -3.61 -2.23 -6.39
N SER A 103 -2.41 -2.68 -6.74
CA SER A 103 -1.49 -3.33 -5.80
C SER A 103 -1.04 -2.40 -4.67
N THR A 104 -1.07 -1.09 -4.88
CA THR A 104 -0.71 -0.09 -3.87
C THR A 104 -1.54 1.18 -4.04
N GLY A 105 -1.78 1.92 -2.95
CA GLY A 105 -2.39 3.25 -3.00
C GLY A 105 -1.56 4.27 -3.81
N TYR A 106 -0.25 4.08 -3.87
CA TYR A 106 0.64 4.89 -4.72
C TYR A 106 0.25 4.76 -6.19
N MET A 107 0.10 3.52 -6.69
CA MET A 107 -0.34 3.26 -8.07
C MET A 107 -1.75 3.76 -8.32
N ALA A 108 -2.66 3.62 -7.36
CA ALA A 108 -4.01 4.13 -7.47
C ALA A 108 -4.02 5.66 -7.66
N ASN A 109 -3.26 6.39 -6.83
CA ASN A 109 -3.17 7.85 -6.92
C ASN A 109 -2.57 8.31 -8.25
N LEU A 110 -1.49 7.66 -8.73
CA LEU A 110 -0.94 7.94 -10.05
C LEU A 110 -1.96 7.67 -11.16
N GLY A 111 -2.61 6.51 -11.10
CA GLY A 111 -3.60 6.09 -12.09
C GLY A 111 -4.80 7.03 -12.17
N VAL A 112 -5.31 7.48 -11.03
CA VAL A 112 -6.46 8.40 -10.97
C VAL A 112 -6.10 9.76 -11.57
N VAL A 113 -4.98 10.36 -11.17
CA VAL A 113 -4.57 11.67 -11.71
C VAL A 113 -4.30 11.55 -13.21
N ALA A 114 -3.52 10.56 -13.65
CA ALA A 114 -3.23 10.35 -15.07
C ALA A 114 -4.46 10.07 -15.94
N ALA A 115 -5.50 9.45 -15.36
CA ALA A 115 -6.75 9.17 -16.09
C ALA A 115 -7.69 10.38 -16.20
N LEU A 116 -7.64 11.30 -15.23
CA LEU A 116 -8.57 12.43 -15.13
C LEU A 116 -7.97 13.75 -15.64
N THR A 117 -6.65 13.81 -15.83
CA THR A 117 -5.97 15.04 -16.29
C THR A 117 -5.11 14.75 -17.51
N GLY A 118 -4.91 15.78 -18.33
CA GLY A 118 -4.09 15.75 -19.53
C GLY A 118 -3.19 16.97 -19.64
N ARG A 119 -2.42 17.01 -20.71
CA ARG A 119 -1.49 18.12 -20.96
C ARG A 119 -2.24 19.45 -21.07
N GLY A 120 -1.90 20.38 -20.18
CA GLY A 120 -2.52 21.72 -20.13
C GLY A 120 -3.57 21.88 -19.02
N ASP A 121 -3.93 20.79 -18.33
CA ASP A 121 -4.80 20.88 -17.18
C ASP A 121 -4.05 21.42 -15.96
N THR A 122 -4.78 22.03 -15.04
CA THR A 122 -4.23 22.54 -13.80
C THR A 122 -4.66 21.66 -12.64
N VAL A 123 -3.67 21.09 -11.93
CA VAL A 123 -3.90 20.32 -10.72
C VAL A 123 -3.59 21.20 -9.51
N VAL A 124 -4.58 21.40 -8.63
CA VAL A 124 -4.43 22.13 -7.37
C VAL A 124 -4.31 21.14 -6.23
N GLU A 125 -3.23 21.22 -5.47
CA GLU A 125 -2.95 20.31 -4.38
C GLU A 125 -2.40 21.00 -3.14
N ASP A 126 -2.53 20.38 -1.97
CA ASP A 126 -1.91 20.86 -0.73
C ASP A 126 -0.39 20.64 -0.78
N ARG A 127 0.38 21.62 -0.29
CA ARG A 127 1.85 21.54 -0.22
C ARG A 127 2.36 20.35 0.58
N LEU A 128 1.62 19.90 1.60
CA LEU A 128 1.97 18.79 2.47
C LEU A 128 1.20 17.50 2.11
N ASN A 129 0.74 17.40 0.88
CA ASN A 129 0.02 16.24 0.41
C ASN A 129 0.89 14.97 0.43
N HIS A 130 0.26 13.81 0.30
CA HIS A 130 0.97 12.54 0.21
C HIS A 130 1.88 12.52 -1.04
N ALA A 131 3.09 12.00 -0.90
CA ALA A 131 4.11 11.99 -1.96
C ALA A 131 3.58 11.42 -3.29
N SER A 132 2.72 10.41 -3.26
CA SER A 132 2.15 9.82 -4.48
C SER A 132 1.23 10.77 -5.27
N LEU A 133 0.57 11.73 -4.59
CA LEU A 133 -0.24 12.75 -5.26
C LEU A 133 0.66 13.84 -5.84
N LEU A 134 1.67 14.29 -5.07
CA LEU A 134 2.69 15.23 -5.57
C LEU A 134 3.44 14.68 -6.79
N ASP A 135 3.73 13.38 -6.81
CA ASP A 135 4.41 12.73 -7.93
C ASP A 135 3.46 12.57 -9.13
N ALA A 136 2.20 12.22 -8.87
CA ALA A 136 1.19 12.08 -9.93
C ALA A 136 0.96 13.38 -10.72
N ALA A 137 0.97 14.54 -10.03
CA ALA A 137 0.81 15.84 -10.67
C ALA A 137 2.03 16.29 -11.50
N ARG A 138 3.17 15.57 -11.41
CA ARG A 138 4.41 15.85 -12.15
C ARG A 138 4.63 14.98 -13.37
N LEU A 139 3.84 13.91 -13.52
CA LEU A 139 3.90 13.01 -14.66
C LEU A 139 3.18 13.61 -15.88
#